data_7f8e213dd828f41f1d8a57ba5cc4079a
#
_entry.id   7f8e213dd828f41f1d8a57ba5cc4079a
#
_cell.length_a   1.000
_cell.length_b   1.000
_cell.length_c   1.000
_cell.angle_alpha   90.00
_cell.angle_beta   90.00
_cell.angle_gamma   90.00
#
_symmetry.space_group_name_H-M   'P 1'
#
loop_
_entity.id
_entity.type
_entity.pdbx_description
1 polymer ?
#
loop_
_entity_poly.entity_id
_entity_poly.type
_entity_poly.pdbx_seq_one_letter_code
_entity_poly.pdbx_strand_id
1 'polypeptide(L)'
;MEKKCKKAKWLSGEVLQIAVKRREAKSKGENERYRHLNAEFQRIARRDKKAFLSGQCKNIEENNRMGNTKELFKKIRDTKGTFPAKMGSIKDRNGMDLTEAEDIKERWQEYTEELYKKDLHNPANHNGVITDLEPDILECEVKWALENITTNKASRGDGIPVELFQILKDDAVKVRHSICQQIWKTQQWPQDWKRSVFIPIPKKGNAKECSNYRTIALISHASKVMLKILQARLQQYMN
;
A
#
# COMPACT_ATOMS: atom_id res chain seq x y z
N MET A 1 -34.74 5.52 -1.07
CA MET A 1 -33.73 6.50 -1.50
C MET A 1 -32.42 5.75 -1.79
N GLU A 2 -32.06 5.59 -3.07
CA GLU A 2 -30.78 4.98 -3.44
C GLU A 2 -29.63 5.91 -3.07
N LYS A 3 -28.74 5.44 -2.20
CA LYS A 3 -27.48 6.15 -1.89
C LYS A 3 -26.63 6.21 -3.16
N LYS A 4 -26.58 7.36 -3.84
CA LYS A 4 -25.66 7.60 -4.95
C LYS A 4 -24.22 7.39 -4.45
N CYS A 5 -23.63 6.25 -4.80
CA CYS A 5 -22.23 5.97 -4.53
C CYS A 5 -21.38 7.02 -5.26
N LYS A 6 -20.51 7.74 -4.56
CA LYS A 6 -19.58 8.70 -5.19
C LYS A 6 -18.71 7.95 -6.18
N LYS A 7 -18.92 8.20 -7.47
CA LYS A 7 -18.14 7.58 -8.54
C LYS A 7 -16.69 8.04 -8.43
N ALA A 8 -15.74 7.11 -8.48
CA ALA A 8 -14.33 7.47 -8.52
C ALA A 8 -14.03 8.25 -9.80
N LYS A 9 -13.33 9.37 -9.70
CA LYS A 9 -13.06 10.32 -10.80
C LYS A 9 -12.31 9.71 -11.99
N TRP A 10 -11.68 8.55 -11.79
CA TRP A 10 -10.87 7.86 -12.80
C TRP A 10 -11.60 6.74 -13.55
N LEU A 11 -12.86 6.45 -13.23
CA LEU A 11 -13.64 5.42 -13.91
C LEU A 11 -14.28 5.98 -15.18
N SER A 12 -14.02 5.35 -16.32
CA SER A 12 -14.65 5.67 -17.60
C SER A 12 -16.12 5.24 -17.65
N GLY A 13 -16.85 5.77 -18.63
CA GLY A 13 -18.22 5.33 -18.92
C GLY A 13 -18.31 3.84 -19.26
N GLU A 14 -17.31 3.30 -19.97
CA GLU A 14 -17.18 1.89 -20.33
C GLU A 14 -17.17 0.98 -19.09
N VAL A 15 -16.33 1.30 -18.11
CA VAL A 15 -16.27 0.55 -16.84
C VAL A 15 -17.59 0.58 -16.09
N LEU A 16 -18.30 1.72 -16.11
CA LEU A 16 -19.59 1.86 -15.46
C LEU A 16 -20.68 1.00 -16.10
N GLN A 17 -20.67 0.90 -17.44
CA GLN A 17 -21.59 0.01 -18.17
C GLN A 17 -21.33 -1.46 -17.85
N ILE A 18 -20.05 -1.88 -17.83
CA ILE A 18 -19.69 -3.24 -17.46
C ILE A 18 -20.08 -3.54 -16.01
N ALA A 19 -19.95 -2.56 -15.09
CA ALA A 19 -20.38 -2.71 -13.71
C ALA A 19 -21.88 -3.00 -13.58
N VAL A 20 -22.72 -2.37 -14.42
CA VAL A 20 -24.16 -2.64 -14.47
C VAL A 20 -24.41 -4.05 -14.99
N LYS A 21 -23.87 -4.43 -16.14
CA LYS A 21 -23.98 -5.78 -16.73
C LYS A 21 -23.52 -6.87 -15.74
N ARG A 22 -22.45 -6.61 -15.00
CA ARG A 22 -21.92 -7.52 -13.96
C ARG A 22 -22.92 -7.72 -12.82
N ARG A 23 -23.61 -6.65 -12.38
CA ARG A 23 -24.67 -6.74 -11.34
C ARG A 23 -25.85 -7.55 -11.83
N GLU A 24 -26.28 -7.34 -13.07
CA GLU A 24 -27.37 -8.09 -13.70
C GLU A 24 -27.03 -9.58 -13.82
N ALA A 25 -25.84 -9.93 -14.30
CA ALA A 25 -25.38 -11.32 -14.36
C ALA A 25 -25.35 -11.99 -12.98
N LYS A 26 -24.93 -11.23 -11.95
CA LYS A 26 -24.93 -11.72 -10.57
C LYS A 26 -26.34 -11.95 -10.03
N SER A 27 -27.30 -11.04 -10.31
CA SER A 27 -28.70 -11.19 -9.87
C SER A 27 -29.42 -12.34 -10.55
N LYS A 28 -29.03 -12.69 -11.79
CA LYS A 28 -29.59 -13.82 -12.55
C LYS A 28 -28.91 -15.15 -12.26
N GLY A 29 -27.86 -15.18 -11.40
CA GLY A 29 -27.11 -16.40 -11.10
C GLY A 29 -26.21 -16.92 -12.24
N GLU A 30 -25.96 -16.10 -13.26
CA GLU A 30 -25.13 -16.43 -14.43
C GLU A 30 -23.62 -16.39 -14.06
N ASN A 31 -23.13 -17.39 -13.34
CA ASN A 31 -21.78 -17.39 -12.74
C ASN A 31 -20.65 -17.26 -13.75
N GLU A 32 -20.71 -17.94 -14.89
CA GLU A 32 -19.70 -17.88 -15.96
C GLU A 32 -19.62 -16.45 -16.55
N ARG A 33 -20.76 -15.90 -16.91
CA ARG A 33 -20.87 -14.54 -17.43
C ARG A 33 -20.40 -13.49 -16.41
N TYR A 34 -20.75 -13.69 -15.14
CA TYR A 34 -20.26 -12.84 -14.06
C TYR A 34 -18.72 -12.86 -13.95
N ARG A 35 -18.10 -14.04 -14.02
CA ARG A 35 -16.63 -14.18 -13.99
C ARG A 35 -15.97 -13.44 -15.14
N HIS A 36 -16.49 -13.61 -16.36
CA HIS A 36 -15.98 -12.93 -17.55
C HIS A 36 -16.08 -11.40 -17.41
N LEU A 37 -17.28 -10.88 -17.08
CA LEU A 37 -17.52 -9.45 -16.89
C LEU A 37 -16.70 -8.88 -15.73
N ASN A 38 -16.42 -9.67 -14.70
CA ASN A 38 -15.57 -9.22 -13.59
C ASN A 38 -14.11 -9.11 -14.01
N ALA A 39 -13.59 -10.04 -14.79
CA ALA A 39 -12.22 -9.97 -15.34
C ALA A 39 -12.07 -8.76 -16.27
N GLU A 40 -13.03 -8.54 -17.16
CA GLU A 40 -13.07 -7.40 -18.06
C GLU A 40 -13.15 -6.07 -17.29
N PHE A 41 -14.03 -5.96 -16.32
CA PHE A 41 -14.11 -4.81 -15.42
C PHE A 41 -12.77 -4.49 -14.77
N GLN A 42 -12.08 -5.50 -14.23
CA GLN A 42 -10.79 -5.31 -13.58
C GLN A 42 -9.71 -4.84 -14.56
N ARG A 43 -9.69 -5.41 -15.77
CA ARG A 43 -8.74 -5.03 -16.81
C ARG A 43 -8.88 -3.57 -17.21
N ILE A 44 -10.13 -3.13 -17.51
CA ILE A 44 -10.40 -1.76 -17.97
C ILE A 44 -10.22 -0.77 -16.80
N ALA A 45 -10.67 -1.10 -15.61
CA ALA A 45 -10.49 -0.24 -14.43
C ALA A 45 -8.99 0.01 -14.11
N ARG A 46 -8.12 -0.99 -14.32
CA ARG A 46 -6.66 -0.84 -14.16
C ARG A 46 -6.09 0.09 -15.24
N ARG A 47 -6.50 -0.07 -16.47
CA ARG A 47 -6.11 0.80 -17.59
C ARG A 47 -6.49 2.26 -17.30
N ASP A 48 -7.74 2.49 -16.92
CA ASP A 48 -8.27 3.82 -16.64
C ASP A 48 -7.55 4.47 -15.45
N LYS A 49 -7.30 3.71 -14.39
CA LYS A 49 -6.53 4.19 -13.24
C LYS A 49 -5.11 4.62 -13.63
N LYS A 50 -4.45 3.80 -14.46
CA LYS A 50 -3.09 4.11 -14.96
C LYS A 50 -3.09 5.38 -15.80
N ALA A 51 -4.05 5.52 -16.73
CA ALA A 51 -4.20 6.71 -17.57
C ALA A 51 -4.46 7.98 -16.73
N PHE A 52 -5.37 7.88 -15.75
CA PHE A 52 -5.65 8.98 -14.82
C PHE A 52 -4.40 9.43 -14.04
N LEU A 53 -3.67 8.47 -13.46
CA LEU A 53 -2.44 8.78 -12.70
C LEU A 53 -1.36 9.38 -13.59
N SER A 54 -1.19 8.87 -14.82
CA SER A 54 -0.28 9.44 -15.81
C SER A 54 -0.63 10.90 -16.14
N GLY A 55 -1.92 11.19 -16.31
CA GLY A 55 -2.40 12.57 -16.50
C GLY A 55 -2.13 13.47 -15.29
N GLN A 56 -2.31 12.94 -14.06
CA GLN A 56 -1.98 13.71 -12.86
C GLN A 56 -0.47 14.01 -12.76
N CYS A 57 0.39 13.04 -13.08
CA CYS A 57 1.84 13.27 -13.10
C CYS A 57 2.24 14.37 -14.09
N LYS A 58 1.72 14.32 -15.33
CA LYS A 58 1.97 15.36 -16.32
C LYS A 58 1.55 16.75 -15.84
N ASN A 59 0.37 16.86 -15.22
CA ASN A 59 -0.11 18.11 -14.66
C ASN A 59 0.79 18.61 -13.51
N ILE A 60 1.31 17.72 -12.68
CA ILE A 60 2.23 18.06 -11.59
C ILE A 60 3.55 18.56 -12.16
N GLU A 61 4.12 17.88 -13.17
CA GLU A 61 5.34 18.30 -13.86
C GLU A 61 5.18 19.68 -14.53
N GLU A 62 4.05 19.91 -15.18
CA GLU A 62 3.75 21.18 -15.83
C GLU A 62 3.65 22.33 -14.83
N ASN A 63 2.90 22.14 -13.73
CA ASN A 63 2.81 23.16 -12.67
C ASN A 63 4.18 23.43 -12.00
N ASN A 64 5.02 22.40 -11.87
CA ASN A 64 6.38 22.59 -11.36
C ASN A 64 7.24 23.43 -12.31
N ARG A 65 7.17 23.17 -13.62
CA ARG A 65 7.89 23.94 -14.65
C ARG A 65 7.44 25.40 -14.68
N MET A 66 6.13 25.66 -14.49
CA MET A 66 5.56 27.00 -14.43
C MET A 66 5.77 27.73 -13.11
N GLY A 67 6.40 27.09 -12.10
CA GLY A 67 6.55 27.65 -10.76
C GLY A 67 5.25 27.83 -9.98
N ASN A 68 4.16 27.20 -10.42
CA ASN A 68 2.85 27.31 -9.79
C ASN A 68 2.75 26.35 -8.57
N THR A 69 3.43 26.73 -7.48
CA THR A 69 3.57 25.91 -6.28
C THR A 69 2.23 25.60 -5.61
N LYS A 70 1.26 26.52 -5.65
CA LYS A 70 -0.07 26.34 -5.04
C LYS A 70 -0.85 25.19 -5.70
N GLU A 71 -0.95 25.18 -7.03
CA GLU A 71 -1.63 24.12 -7.77
C GLU A 71 -0.83 22.81 -7.73
N LEU A 72 0.49 22.87 -7.73
CA LEU A 72 1.37 21.73 -7.54
C LEU A 72 1.03 20.98 -6.25
N PHE A 73 1.06 21.65 -5.10
CA PHE A 73 0.76 21.04 -3.81
C PHE A 73 -0.69 20.61 -3.67
N LYS A 74 -1.63 21.31 -4.30
CA LYS A 74 -3.03 20.90 -4.35
C LYS A 74 -3.19 19.58 -5.10
N LYS A 75 -2.58 19.43 -6.27
CA LYS A 75 -2.61 18.18 -7.06
C LYS A 75 -1.97 17.02 -6.32
N ILE A 76 -0.86 17.26 -5.63
CA ILE A 76 -0.20 16.24 -4.79
C ILE A 76 -1.15 15.79 -3.67
N ARG A 77 -1.82 16.70 -2.97
CA ARG A 77 -2.82 16.36 -1.93
C ARG A 77 -4.01 15.59 -2.48
N ASP A 78 -4.54 16.00 -3.64
CA ASP A 78 -5.67 15.33 -4.28
C ASP A 78 -5.33 13.89 -4.69
N THR A 79 -4.06 13.60 -4.98
CA THR A 79 -3.58 12.26 -5.34
C THR A 79 -3.44 11.35 -4.11
N LYS A 80 -3.17 11.91 -2.93
CA LYS A 80 -2.97 11.13 -1.69
C LYS A 80 -4.23 10.42 -1.19
N GLY A 81 -5.42 10.93 -1.48
CA GLY A 81 -6.68 10.33 -1.03
C GLY A 81 -6.83 10.26 0.50
N THR A 82 -8.04 10.46 1.00
CA THR A 82 -8.37 10.26 2.42
C THR A 82 -9.24 9.01 2.58
N PHE A 83 -8.82 8.07 3.41
CA PHE A 83 -9.62 6.91 3.80
C PHE A 83 -10.24 7.16 5.18
N PRO A 84 -11.55 7.39 5.29
CA PRO A 84 -12.20 7.33 6.59
C PRO A 84 -12.39 5.84 6.98
N ALA A 85 -11.69 5.40 7.99
CA ALA A 85 -11.94 4.09 8.57
C ALA A 85 -13.28 4.12 9.32
N LYS A 86 -14.23 3.26 8.93
CA LYS A 86 -15.40 2.97 9.75
C LYS A 86 -15.01 1.84 10.71
N MET A 87 -14.70 2.17 11.93
CA MET A 87 -14.53 1.19 12.99
C MET A 87 -15.88 0.97 13.70
N GLY A 88 -16.28 -0.30 13.83
CA GLY A 88 -17.37 -0.70 14.71
C GLY A 88 -16.87 -0.78 16.17
N SER A 89 -17.77 -1.05 17.13
CA SER A 89 -17.37 -1.30 18.54
C SER A 89 -16.51 -2.57 18.63
N ILE A 90 -15.51 -2.55 19.51
CA ILE A 90 -14.70 -3.70 19.89
C ILE A 90 -14.74 -3.89 21.40
N LYS A 91 -14.41 -5.08 21.89
CA LYS A 91 -14.34 -5.37 23.32
C LYS A 91 -12.95 -5.06 23.88
N ASP A 92 -12.95 -4.51 25.08
CA ASP A 92 -11.75 -4.41 25.91
C ASP A 92 -11.31 -5.79 26.44
N ARG A 93 -10.30 -5.83 27.32
CA ARG A 93 -9.83 -7.06 27.98
C ARG A 93 -10.86 -7.66 28.95
N ASN A 94 -11.77 -6.84 29.47
CA ASN A 94 -12.80 -7.22 30.44
C ASN A 94 -14.12 -7.62 29.76
N GLY A 95 -14.17 -7.55 28.43
CA GLY A 95 -15.36 -7.88 27.64
C GLY A 95 -16.36 -6.73 27.49
N MET A 96 -16.00 -5.50 27.93
CA MET A 96 -16.81 -4.29 27.75
C MET A 96 -16.69 -3.75 26.35
N ASP A 97 -17.80 -3.26 25.79
CA ASP A 97 -17.84 -2.68 24.45
C ASP A 97 -17.23 -1.27 24.43
N LEU A 98 -16.16 -1.07 23.67
CA LEU A 98 -15.56 0.22 23.38
C LEU A 98 -16.20 0.82 22.13
N THR A 99 -16.63 2.06 22.23
CA THR A 99 -17.32 2.80 21.14
C THR A 99 -16.55 4.04 20.71
N GLU A 100 -15.75 4.60 21.60
CA GLU A 100 -14.93 5.79 21.31
C GLU A 100 -13.73 5.43 20.44
N ALA A 101 -13.44 6.30 19.45
CA ALA A 101 -12.41 6.03 18.45
C ALA A 101 -10.99 5.92 19.05
N GLU A 102 -10.69 6.71 20.07
CA GLU A 102 -9.38 6.68 20.75
C GLU A 102 -9.21 5.41 21.56
N ASP A 103 -10.23 4.99 22.33
CA ASP A 103 -10.19 3.75 23.13
C ASP A 103 -10.05 2.53 22.22
N ILE A 104 -10.76 2.52 21.09
CA ILE A 104 -10.65 1.47 20.06
C ILE A 104 -9.23 1.42 19.50
N LYS A 105 -8.63 2.57 19.21
CA LYS A 105 -7.26 2.67 18.70
C LYS A 105 -6.24 2.19 19.73
N GLU A 106 -6.38 2.60 20.98
CA GLU A 106 -5.53 2.16 22.09
C GLU A 106 -5.62 0.64 22.28
N ARG A 107 -6.82 0.08 22.26
CA ARG A 107 -7.04 -1.37 22.35
C ARG A 107 -6.38 -2.13 21.20
N TRP A 108 -6.42 -1.59 19.96
CA TRP A 108 -5.72 -2.18 18.81
C TRP A 108 -4.20 -2.09 18.96
N GLN A 109 -3.70 -1.00 19.53
CA GLN A 109 -2.27 -0.84 19.82
C GLN A 109 -1.81 -1.88 20.81
N GLU A 110 -2.49 -2.02 21.96
CA GLU A 110 -2.19 -3.03 22.96
C GLU A 110 -2.18 -4.45 22.40
N TYR A 111 -3.22 -4.79 21.63
CA TYR A 111 -3.35 -6.13 21.04
C TYR A 111 -2.20 -6.42 20.04
N THR A 112 -1.86 -5.46 19.20
CA THR A 112 -0.75 -5.62 18.26
C THR A 112 0.60 -5.71 18.95
N GLU A 113 0.83 -4.93 19.99
CA GLU A 113 2.05 -5.01 20.79
C GLU A 113 2.20 -6.37 21.46
N GLU A 114 1.14 -6.90 22.05
CA GLU A 114 1.15 -8.24 22.65
C GLU A 114 1.39 -9.34 21.62
N LEU A 115 0.75 -9.23 20.45
CA LEU A 115 0.89 -10.22 19.38
C LEU A 115 2.33 -10.32 18.89
N TYR A 116 3.01 -9.19 18.73
CA TYR A 116 4.38 -9.15 18.20
C TYR A 116 5.49 -9.17 19.27
N LYS A 117 5.20 -8.85 20.53
CA LYS A 117 6.18 -9.01 21.63
C LYS A 117 6.57 -10.47 21.86
N LYS A 118 5.68 -11.42 21.58
CA LYS A 118 5.98 -12.85 21.72
C LYS A 118 7.08 -13.33 20.75
N ASP A 119 7.26 -12.66 19.61
CA ASP A 119 8.26 -13.04 18.59
C ASP A 119 9.60 -12.29 18.77
N LEU A 120 9.65 -11.31 19.68
CA LEU A 120 10.88 -10.62 20.05
C LEU A 120 11.69 -11.41 21.09
N HIS A 121 11.86 -12.72 20.89
CA HIS A 121 12.97 -13.41 21.52
C HIS A 121 14.24 -12.78 20.97
N ASN A 122 14.83 -11.98 21.88
CA ASN A 122 16.14 -11.37 21.86
C ASN A 122 16.95 -11.78 20.62
N PRO A 123 17.16 -10.92 19.64
CA PRO A 123 18.26 -11.15 18.70
C PRO A 123 19.50 -11.10 19.59
N ALA A 124 19.92 -12.28 20.04
CA ALA A 124 21.16 -12.44 20.77
C ALA A 124 22.20 -11.54 20.09
N ASN A 125 22.92 -10.79 20.88
CA ASN A 125 24.08 -10.02 20.49
C ASN A 125 24.81 -10.67 19.33
N HIS A 126 24.41 -10.38 18.11
CA HIS A 126 25.26 -10.56 16.97
C HIS A 126 26.28 -9.41 17.05
N ASN A 127 27.26 -9.58 17.95
CA ASN A 127 28.58 -9.05 17.75
C ASN A 127 29.22 -9.75 16.54
N GLY A 128 28.43 -9.95 15.48
CA GLY A 128 28.94 -10.32 14.19
C GLY A 128 29.77 -9.15 13.74
N VAL A 129 31.08 -9.33 13.77
CA VAL A 129 31.99 -8.56 12.94
C VAL A 129 31.31 -8.52 11.58
N ILE A 130 30.87 -7.33 11.16
CA ILE A 130 30.44 -7.09 9.78
C ILE A 130 31.72 -7.26 8.98
N THR A 131 31.99 -8.51 8.63
CA THR A 131 33.06 -8.81 7.65
C THR A 131 32.52 -8.30 6.33
N ASP A 132 33.28 -7.38 5.82
CA ASP A 132 33.22 -6.76 4.52
C ASP A 132 32.24 -7.39 3.51
N LEU A 133 31.29 -6.56 3.09
CA LEU A 133 31.15 -6.23 1.70
C LEU A 133 30.19 -7.09 0.92
N GLU A 134 28.94 -7.01 1.33
CA GLU A 134 27.91 -7.05 0.34
C GLU A 134 28.12 -5.86 -0.61
N PRO A 135 28.16 -6.07 -1.93
CA PRO A 135 28.39 -4.99 -2.88
C PRO A 135 27.32 -3.88 -2.78
N ASP A 136 27.70 -2.68 -3.14
CA ASP A 136 26.79 -1.53 -3.20
C ASP A 136 25.54 -1.89 -3.99
N ILE A 137 24.41 -1.28 -3.64
CA ILE A 137 23.17 -1.46 -4.38
C ILE A 137 23.33 -0.83 -5.77
N LEU A 138 23.01 -1.61 -6.81
CA LEU A 138 23.11 -1.18 -8.19
C LEU A 138 21.80 -0.56 -8.69
N GLU A 139 21.89 0.35 -9.65
CA GLU A 139 20.73 0.97 -10.29
C GLU A 139 19.83 -0.07 -10.98
N CYS A 140 20.42 -1.10 -11.59
CA CYS A 140 19.67 -2.21 -12.20
C CYS A 140 18.85 -3.01 -11.19
N GLU A 141 19.31 -3.19 -9.96
CA GLU A 141 18.55 -3.85 -8.90
C GLU A 141 17.34 -3.02 -8.50
N VAL A 142 17.50 -1.69 -8.40
CA VAL A 142 16.37 -0.77 -8.12
C VAL A 142 15.34 -0.81 -9.25
N LYS A 143 15.80 -0.78 -10.49
CA LYS A 143 14.92 -0.88 -11.67
C LYS A 143 14.18 -2.21 -11.68
N TRP A 144 14.88 -3.31 -11.49
CA TRP A 144 14.30 -4.65 -11.38
C TRP A 144 13.26 -4.73 -10.26
N ALA A 145 13.58 -4.19 -9.07
CA ALA A 145 12.66 -4.20 -7.94
C ALA A 145 11.38 -3.40 -8.23
N LEU A 146 11.49 -2.25 -8.91
CA LEU A 146 10.34 -1.43 -9.32
C LEU A 146 9.45 -2.15 -10.33
N GLU A 147 10.02 -2.88 -11.27
CA GLU A 147 9.29 -3.67 -12.26
C GLU A 147 8.56 -4.86 -11.62
N ASN A 148 9.16 -5.44 -10.58
CA ASN A 148 8.64 -6.64 -9.90
C ASN A 148 7.78 -6.35 -8.66
N ILE A 149 7.50 -5.08 -8.33
CA ILE A 149 6.55 -4.74 -7.28
C ILE A 149 5.12 -4.99 -7.76
N THR A 150 4.35 -5.70 -6.93
CA THR A 150 2.95 -6.01 -7.21
C THR A 150 2.10 -4.74 -7.20
N THR A 151 1.44 -4.46 -8.31
CA THR A 151 0.50 -3.34 -8.48
C THR A 151 -0.85 -3.59 -7.83
N ASN A 152 -1.70 -2.55 -7.76
CA ASN A 152 -3.06 -2.60 -7.19
C ASN A 152 -3.11 -3.07 -5.73
N LYS A 153 -2.06 -2.79 -4.98
CA LYS A 153 -2.01 -2.98 -3.53
C LYS A 153 -2.34 -1.66 -2.82
N ALA A 154 -2.92 -1.77 -1.64
CA ALA A 154 -3.19 -0.62 -0.80
C ALA A 154 -1.87 0.09 -0.46
N SER A 155 -1.88 1.42 -0.61
CA SER A 155 -0.78 2.27 -0.13
C SER A 155 -0.88 2.41 1.39
N ARG A 156 0.25 2.67 2.03
CA ARG A 156 0.31 3.11 3.41
C ARG A 156 -0.32 4.51 3.58
N GLY A 157 -0.30 5.03 4.79
CA GLY A 157 -0.78 6.37 5.14
C GLY A 157 -0.15 7.55 4.36
N ASP A 158 0.96 7.31 3.61
CA ASP A 158 1.51 8.26 2.64
C ASP A 158 0.61 8.45 1.41
N GLY A 159 -0.32 7.53 1.18
CA GLY A 159 -1.27 7.57 0.07
C GLY A 159 -0.64 7.44 -1.32
N ILE A 160 0.66 7.11 -1.41
CA ILE A 160 1.37 7.02 -2.70
C ILE A 160 1.15 5.62 -3.29
N PRO A 161 0.39 5.48 -4.38
CA PRO A 161 0.19 4.20 -5.03
C PRO A 161 1.46 3.75 -5.77
N VAL A 162 1.69 2.43 -5.81
CA VAL A 162 2.87 1.85 -6.47
C VAL A 162 2.94 2.18 -7.96
N GLU A 163 1.80 2.37 -8.60
CA GLU A 163 1.69 2.71 -10.01
C GLU A 163 2.37 4.04 -10.35
N LEU A 164 2.46 4.97 -9.39
CA LEU A 164 3.22 6.22 -9.58
C LEU A 164 4.70 5.93 -9.77
N PHE A 165 5.26 4.96 -9.07
CA PHE A 165 6.66 4.60 -9.22
C PHE A 165 7.00 3.96 -10.56
N GLN A 166 6.01 3.28 -11.17
CA GLN A 166 6.17 2.67 -12.50
C GLN A 166 5.99 3.66 -13.66
N ILE A 167 5.33 4.80 -13.40
CA ILE A 167 5.13 5.87 -14.39
C ILE A 167 6.35 6.79 -14.45
N LEU A 168 7.05 6.94 -13.34
CA LEU A 168 8.24 7.76 -13.23
C LEU A 168 9.41 7.11 -13.98
N LYS A 169 10.06 7.88 -14.86
CA LYS A 169 11.15 7.47 -15.73
C LYS A 169 12.50 7.43 -14.99
N ASP A 170 13.56 7.29 -15.75
CA ASP A 170 14.94 7.04 -15.31
C ASP A 170 15.45 7.98 -14.20
N ASP A 171 15.04 9.26 -14.20
CA ASP A 171 15.44 10.20 -13.14
C ASP A 171 14.93 9.80 -11.76
N ALA A 172 13.72 9.24 -11.68
CA ALA A 172 13.19 8.74 -10.41
C ALA A 172 13.89 7.44 -9.96
N VAL A 173 14.37 6.63 -10.89
CA VAL A 173 15.21 5.47 -10.59
C VAL A 173 16.53 5.93 -9.96
N LYS A 174 17.18 6.94 -10.51
CA LYS A 174 18.43 7.51 -9.96
C LYS A 174 18.26 8.06 -8.55
N VAL A 175 17.20 8.84 -8.31
CA VAL A 175 16.88 9.37 -6.96
C VAL A 175 16.67 8.22 -5.98
N ARG A 176 15.92 7.19 -6.37
CA ARG A 176 15.70 6.01 -5.51
C ARG A 176 16.97 5.23 -5.26
N HIS A 177 17.78 5.05 -6.28
CA HIS A 177 19.08 4.40 -6.16
C HIS A 177 19.93 5.13 -5.13
N SER A 178 20.04 6.46 -5.21
CA SER A 178 20.74 7.26 -4.23
C SER A 178 20.22 7.06 -2.80
N ILE A 179 18.91 7.01 -2.60
CA ILE A 179 18.29 6.75 -1.29
C ILE A 179 18.62 5.34 -0.81
N CYS A 180 18.49 4.33 -1.66
CA CYS A 180 18.80 2.94 -1.31
C CYS A 180 20.29 2.77 -0.96
N GLN A 181 21.20 3.40 -1.71
CA GLN A 181 22.63 3.41 -1.40
C GLN A 181 22.93 4.09 -0.07
N GLN A 182 22.28 5.23 0.21
CA GLN A 182 22.45 5.90 1.50
C GLN A 182 22.02 5.01 2.66
N ILE A 183 20.85 4.35 2.55
CA ILE A 183 20.37 3.41 3.56
C ILE A 183 21.35 2.25 3.72
N TRP A 184 21.89 1.72 2.61
CA TRP A 184 22.85 0.61 2.62
C TRP A 184 24.13 0.98 3.35
N LYS A 185 24.71 2.14 3.03
CA LYS A 185 25.97 2.62 3.62
C LYS A 185 25.84 3.05 5.08
N THR A 186 24.74 3.72 5.42
CA THR A 186 24.55 4.26 6.77
C THR A 186 23.81 3.30 7.70
N GLN A 187 23.18 2.26 7.15
CA GLN A 187 22.28 1.34 7.86
C GLN A 187 21.12 2.05 8.57
N GLN A 188 20.85 3.30 8.21
CA GLN A 188 19.79 4.11 8.78
C GLN A 188 18.59 4.19 7.84
N TRP A 189 17.50 3.59 8.27
CA TRP A 189 16.25 3.67 7.55
C TRP A 189 15.51 4.97 7.88
N PRO A 190 14.88 5.64 6.89
CA PRO A 190 14.00 6.77 7.16
C PRO A 190 12.93 6.40 8.19
N GLN A 191 12.62 7.34 9.11
CA GLN A 191 11.66 7.06 10.18
C GLN A 191 10.28 6.64 9.65
N ASP A 192 9.85 7.25 8.54
CA ASP A 192 8.60 6.87 7.90
C ASP A 192 8.61 5.46 7.29
N TRP A 193 9.76 4.89 6.98
CA TRP A 193 9.88 3.52 6.47
C TRP A 193 9.87 2.47 7.59
N LYS A 194 10.27 2.87 8.80
CA LYS A 194 10.26 2.00 9.99
C LYS A 194 8.86 1.78 10.56
N ARG A 195 7.89 2.64 10.20
CA ARG A 195 6.52 2.57 10.72
C ARG A 195 5.64 1.76 9.77
N SER A 196 4.79 0.91 10.31
CA SER A 196 3.75 0.19 9.60
C SER A 196 2.37 0.66 10.04
N VAL A 197 1.41 0.64 9.12
CA VAL A 197 0.00 0.84 9.46
C VAL A 197 -0.66 -0.53 9.46
N PHE A 198 -1.18 -0.95 10.61
CA PHE A 198 -1.88 -2.20 10.74
C PHE A 198 -3.36 -2.03 10.37
N ILE A 199 -3.84 -2.89 9.48
CA ILE A 199 -5.26 -2.96 9.13
C ILE A 199 -5.82 -4.26 9.65
N PRO A 200 -6.79 -4.21 10.58
CA PRO A 200 -7.48 -5.39 11.04
C PRO A 200 -8.48 -5.87 9.99
N ILE A 201 -8.39 -7.13 9.58
CA ILE A 201 -9.33 -7.79 8.68
C ILE A 201 -10.10 -8.85 9.46
N PRO A 202 -11.43 -8.77 9.53
CA PRO A 202 -12.22 -9.72 10.30
C PRO A 202 -12.10 -11.13 9.71
N LYS A 203 -11.89 -12.11 10.60
CA LYS A 203 -12.11 -13.54 10.34
C LYS A 203 -13.61 -13.86 10.44
N LYS A 204 -13.98 -15.10 10.19
CA LYS A 204 -15.31 -15.59 10.54
C LYS A 204 -15.40 -15.68 12.07
N GLY A 205 -16.41 -15.07 12.68
CA GLY A 205 -16.61 -15.07 14.13
C GLY A 205 -17.14 -13.74 14.66
N ASN A 206 -16.98 -13.53 15.97
CA ASN A 206 -17.42 -12.31 16.63
C ASN A 206 -16.52 -11.12 16.23
N ALA A 207 -17.08 -10.16 15.49
CA ALA A 207 -16.34 -8.99 15.01
C ALA A 207 -15.98 -7.99 16.13
N LYS A 208 -16.42 -8.22 17.37
CA LYS A 208 -16.07 -7.36 18.51
C LYS A 208 -14.78 -7.75 19.23
N GLU A 209 -14.19 -8.90 18.89
CA GLU A 209 -12.97 -9.40 19.51
C GLU A 209 -11.76 -9.21 18.62
N CYS A 210 -10.69 -8.59 19.13
CA CYS A 210 -9.45 -8.37 18.38
C CYS A 210 -8.82 -9.68 17.87
N SER A 211 -8.92 -10.78 18.64
CA SER A 211 -8.45 -12.11 18.27
C SER A 211 -9.10 -12.68 17.00
N ASN A 212 -10.30 -12.24 16.69
CA ASN A 212 -11.04 -12.62 15.48
C ASN A 212 -10.65 -11.79 14.23
N TYR A 213 -9.54 -11.10 14.31
CA TYR A 213 -8.99 -10.36 13.17
C TYR A 213 -7.62 -10.89 12.77
N ARG A 214 -7.29 -10.71 11.49
CA ARG A 214 -5.93 -10.81 10.96
C ARG A 214 -5.40 -9.41 10.77
N THR A 215 -4.25 -9.11 11.29
CA THR A 215 -3.59 -7.83 11.04
C THR A 215 -2.77 -7.90 9.76
N ILE A 216 -2.98 -6.94 8.85
CA ILE A 216 -2.12 -6.76 7.68
C ILE A 216 -1.31 -5.49 7.91
N ALA A 217 0.02 -5.62 7.91
CA ALA A 217 0.92 -4.49 7.98
C ALA A 217 1.07 -3.85 6.60
N LEU A 218 0.69 -2.59 6.48
CA LEU A 218 0.96 -1.77 5.31
C LEU A 218 2.24 -0.99 5.55
N ILE A 219 3.24 -1.27 4.74
CA ILE A 219 4.49 -0.52 4.67
C ILE A 219 4.52 0.35 3.41
N SER A 220 5.33 1.41 3.41
CA SER A 220 5.46 2.30 2.25
C SER A 220 5.92 1.52 1.02
N HIS A 221 5.43 1.90 -0.17
CA HIS A 221 5.92 1.27 -1.40
C HIS A 221 7.39 1.58 -1.66
N ALA A 222 7.87 2.70 -1.17
CA ALA A 222 9.28 3.06 -1.23
C ALA A 222 10.16 2.08 -0.43
N SER A 223 9.76 1.70 0.79
CA SER A 223 10.50 0.70 1.58
C SER A 223 10.42 -0.69 0.96
N LYS A 224 9.32 -1.04 0.29
CA LYS A 224 9.18 -2.33 -0.41
C LYS A 224 10.21 -2.52 -1.52
N VAL A 225 10.65 -1.44 -2.19
CA VAL A 225 11.73 -1.52 -3.20
C VAL A 225 13.01 -2.05 -2.54
N MET A 226 13.42 -1.43 -1.44
CA MET A 226 14.62 -1.87 -0.71
C MET A 226 14.48 -3.30 -0.19
N LEU A 227 13.34 -3.64 0.42
CA LEU A 227 13.08 -5.00 0.90
C LEU A 227 13.10 -6.04 -0.24
N LYS A 228 12.64 -5.66 -1.44
CA LYS A 228 12.66 -6.54 -2.61
C LYS A 228 14.09 -6.83 -3.08
N ILE A 229 14.97 -5.83 -3.04
CA ILE A 229 16.39 -5.99 -3.34
C ILE A 229 17.03 -6.92 -2.31
N LEU A 230 16.84 -6.67 -1.02
CA LEU A 230 17.37 -7.51 0.05
C LEU A 230 16.86 -8.96 -0.06
N GLN A 231 15.57 -9.14 -0.35
CA GLN A 231 15.01 -10.48 -0.59
C GLN A 231 15.72 -11.21 -1.73
N ALA A 232 15.94 -10.53 -2.86
CA ALA A 232 16.61 -11.13 -4.01
C ALA A 232 18.06 -11.54 -3.69
N ARG A 233 18.79 -10.69 -2.97
CA ARG A 233 20.14 -11.00 -2.52
C ARG A 233 20.17 -12.19 -1.56
N LEU A 234 19.29 -12.20 -0.54
CA LEU A 234 19.22 -13.31 0.41
C LEU A 234 18.85 -14.63 -0.25
N GLN A 235 17.97 -14.62 -1.26
CA GLN A 235 17.62 -15.87 -1.97
C GLN A 235 18.81 -16.54 -2.66
N GLN A 236 19.84 -15.78 -3.05
CA GLN A 236 21.05 -16.35 -3.64
C GLN A 236 21.88 -17.17 -2.65
N TYR A 237 21.78 -16.88 -1.35
CA TYR A 237 22.45 -17.61 -0.30
C TYR A 237 21.65 -18.80 0.25
N MET A 238 20.34 -18.86 -0.07
CA MET A 238 19.44 -19.89 0.45
C MET A 238 19.25 -21.07 -0.53
N ASN A 239 19.74 -20.94 -1.78
CA ASN A 239 19.71 -21.97 -2.82
C ASN A 239 21.11 -22.57 -2.96
#